data_450b3853a366f6000e362d729d580699
#
_entry.id   450b3853a366f6000e362d729d580699
#
_cell.length_a   1.000
_cell.length_b   1.000
_cell.length_c   1.000
_cell.angle_alpha   90.00
_cell.angle_beta   90.00
_cell.angle_gamma   90.00
#
_symmetry.space_group_name_H-M   'P 1'
#
loop_
_entity.id
_entity.type
_entity.pdbx_description
1 polymer ?
#
loop_
_entity_poly.entity_id
_entity_poly.type
_entity_poly.pdbx_seq_one_letter_code
_entity_poly.pdbx_strand_id
1 'polypeptide(L)'
;AAAAATSGAAGHGHESGEAAAMCHANMDQFRSTVQRMQFSDLGLTCTIESLVLSVLGSPNIRFFDVLDHASLSVSLIICPSGTRIPLHDHPGMHVFTKVLVGQLDIQMLDVDLRLPCAAVPVETPVGVRNTRIVTLKAGEFCELTPVVGNIHGVTCSGSETAIILDVMLPPYPSDDSC
;
A
#
# COMPACT_ATOMS: atom_id res chain seq x y z
N ALA A 1 -24.70 26.51 -55.19
CA ALA A 1 -23.34 26.51 -54.65
C ALA A 1 -23.42 26.17 -53.16
N ALA A 2 -23.10 24.93 -52.79
CA ALA A 2 -23.04 24.47 -51.39
C ALA A 2 -21.57 24.34 -51.03
N ALA A 3 -21.14 25.06 -50.01
CA ALA A 3 -19.81 24.96 -49.45
C ALA A 3 -19.81 23.86 -48.38
N ALA A 4 -18.97 22.86 -48.54
CA ALA A 4 -18.73 21.81 -47.56
C ALA A 4 -17.80 22.33 -46.48
N ALA A 5 -18.22 22.27 -45.22
CA ALA A 5 -17.37 22.50 -44.06
C ALA A 5 -16.68 21.18 -43.66
N THR A 6 -15.37 21.13 -43.78
CA THR A 6 -14.54 20.07 -43.24
C THR A 6 -14.28 20.36 -41.78
N SER A 7 -14.89 19.60 -40.87
CA SER A 7 -14.54 19.62 -39.45
C SER A 7 -13.31 18.77 -39.23
N GLY A 8 -12.21 19.38 -38.82
CA GLY A 8 -11.01 18.71 -38.39
C GLY A 8 -11.20 18.06 -37.03
N ALA A 9 -11.18 16.73 -36.97
CA ALA A 9 -11.05 15.94 -35.76
C ALA A 9 -9.60 15.47 -35.65
N ALA A 10 -8.79 16.26 -34.98
CA ALA A 10 -7.43 15.81 -34.59
C ALA A 10 -6.98 16.60 -33.35
N GLY A 11 -6.88 15.95 -32.21
CA GLY A 11 -6.30 16.60 -31.04
C GLY A 11 -6.48 15.90 -29.68
N HIS A 12 -7.33 14.90 -29.52
CA HIS A 12 -7.61 14.35 -28.18
C HIS A 12 -6.81 13.10 -27.79
N GLY A 13 -6.05 12.51 -28.72
CA GLY A 13 -5.28 11.28 -28.43
C GLY A 13 -3.88 11.51 -27.83
N HIS A 14 -3.30 12.67 -28.05
CA HIS A 14 -1.89 12.94 -27.66
C HIS A 14 -1.79 13.39 -26.19
N GLU A 15 -2.70 14.21 -25.70
CA GLU A 15 -2.70 14.73 -24.33
C GLU A 15 -2.94 13.63 -23.28
N SER A 16 -3.77 12.62 -23.60
CA SER A 16 -4.01 11.49 -22.69
C SER A 16 -2.78 10.57 -22.53
N GLY A 17 -1.98 10.43 -23.58
CA GLY A 17 -0.75 9.64 -23.54
C GLY A 17 0.38 10.28 -22.71
N GLU A 18 0.54 11.59 -22.83
CA GLU A 18 1.54 12.34 -22.07
C GLU A 18 1.19 12.40 -20.58
N ALA A 19 -0.07 12.64 -20.24
CA ALA A 19 -0.56 12.64 -18.85
C ALA A 19 -0.38 11.26 -18.19
N ALA A 20 -0.69 10.18 -18.91
CA ALA A 20 -0.47 8.82 -18.42
C ALA A 20 1.02 8.51 -18.23
N ALA A 21 1.89 8.89 -19.18
CA ALA A 21 3.33 8.69 -19.06
C ALA A 21 3.92 9.48 -17.88
N MET A 22 3.45 10.70 -17.64
CA MET A 22 3.89 11.51 -16.50
C MET A 22 3.40 10.92 -15.17
N CYS A 23 2.19 10.38 -15.12
CA CYS A 23 1.68 9.68 -13.95
C CYS A 23 2.53 8.44 -13.62
N HIS A 24 2.88 7.63 -14.62
CA HIS A 24 3.75 6.47 -14.43
C HIS A 24 5.15 6.86 -13.95
N ALA A 25 5.75 7.89 -14.55
CA ALA A 25 7.08 8.38 -14.14
C ALA A 25 7.07 8.86 -12.68
N ASN A 26 6.01 9.55 -12.25
CA ASN A 26 5.86 10.00 -10.87
C ASN A 26 5.72 8.82 -9.89
N MET A 27 4.96 7.79 -10.26
CA MET A 27 4.81 6.58 -9.43
C MET A 27 6.12 5.79 -9.32
N ASP A 28 6.91 5.70 -10.40
CA ASP A 28 8.22 5.04 -10.37
C ASP A 28 9.21 5.79 -9.47
N GLN A 29 9.20 7.11 -9.53
CA GLN A 29 10.02 7.95 -8.65
C GLN A 29 9.57 7.80 -7.19
N PHE A 30 8.27 7.78 -6.94
CA PHE A 30 7.70 7.59 -5.61
C PHE A 30 8.10 6.22 -5.04
N ARG A 31 7.86 5.14 -5.79
CA ARG A 31 8.28 3.77 -5.46
C ARG A 31 9.76 3.70 -5.10
N SER A 32 10.61 4.27 -5.95
CA SER A 32 12.06 4.33 -5.74
C SER A 32 12.43 5.11 -4.47
N THR A 33 11.67 6.13 -4.12
CA THR A 33 11.88 6.91 -2.88
C THR A 33 11.53 6.05 -1.66
N VAL A 34 10.35 5.46 -1.61
CA VAL A 34 9.94 4.59 -0.50
C VAL A 34 10.91 3.41 -0.33
N GLN A 35 11.35 2.80 -1.44
CA GLN A 35 12.31 1.70 -1.40
C GLN A 35 13.64 2.10 -0.73
N ARG A 36 14.09 3.34 -0.89
CA ARG A 36 15.33 3.84 -0.28
C ARG A 36 15.16 4.37 1.14
N MET A 37 13.93 4.69 1.57
CA MET A 37 13.69 5.24 2.90
C MET A 37 14.28 4.37 3.99
N GLN A 38 14.86 5.02 4.99
CA GLN A 38 15.39 4.39 6.20
C GLN A 38 14.65 4.95 7.41
N PHE A 39 14.79 4.28 8.56
CA PHE A 39 14.19 4.75 9.80
C PHE A 39 14.63 6.18 10.16
N SER A 40 15.90 6.53 9.89
CA SER A 40 16.45 7.88 10.11
C SER A 40 15.75 8.99 9.31
N ASP A 41 15.14 8.64 8.19
CA ASP A 41 14.49 9.62 7.29
C ASP A 41 13.11 10.04 7.82
N LEU A 42 12.58 9.32 8.81
CA LEU A 42 11.25 9.58 9.37
C LEU A 42 11.22 10.75 10.37
N GLY A 43 12.38 11.30 10.74
CA GLY A 43 12.47 12.43 11.67
C GLY A 43 11.98 12.13 13.10
N LEU A 44 11.92 10.86 13.48
CA LEU A 44 11.44 10.43 14.79
C LEU A 44 12.52 10.63 15.86
N THR A 45 12.10 10.97 17.07
CA THR A 45 12.99 11.12 18.23
C THR A 45 13.27 9.79 18.97
N CYS A 46 12.52 8.74 18.64
CA CYS A 46 12.72 7.41 19.19
C CYS A 46 13.75 6.60 18.37
N THR A 47 14.25 5.51 18.93
CA THR A 47 15.13 4.57 18.23
C THR A 47 14.40 3.26 17.91
N ILE A 48 14.96 2.49 16.96
CA ILE A 48 14.46 1.14 16.64
C ILE A 48 14.41 0.27 17.91
N GLU A 49 15.44 0.31 18.73
CA GLU A 49 15.51 -0.46 19.97
C GLU A 49 14.40 -0.07 20.95
N SER A 50 14.10 1.22 21.08
CA SER A 50 13.02 1.69 21.95
C SER A 50 11.64 1.24 21.45
N LEU A 51 11.44 1.17 20.14
CA LEU A 51 10.21 0.64 19.54
C LEU A 51 10.08 -0.86 19.79
N VAL A 52 11.14 -1.64 19.58
CA VAL A 52 11.17 -3.09 19.89
C VAL A 52 10.88 -3.33 21.36
N LEU A 53 11.52 -2.58 22.25
CA LEU A 53 11.31 -2.70 23.70
C LEU A 53 9.87 -2.34 24.11
N SER A 54 9.21 -1.44 23.38
CA SER A 54 7.82 -1.02 23.67
C SER A 54 6.81 -2.16 23.55
N VAL A 55 7.13 -3.21 22.81
CA VAL A 55 6.27 -4.39 22.61
C VAL A 55 6.84 -5.65 23.27
N LEU A 56 7.95 -5.55 23.98
CA LEU A 56 8.60 -6.71 24.62
C LEU A 56 7.65 -7.35 25.64
N GLY A 57 7.40 -8.64 25.47
CA GLY A 57 6.47 -9.39 26.30
C GLY A 57 4.99 -9.11 26.03
N SER A 58 4.66 -8.30 25.03
CA SER A 58 3.30 -8.03 24.59
C SER A 58 2.98 -8.80 23.30
N PRO A 59 1.84 -9.46 23.19
CA PRO A 59 1.41 -10.07 21.94
C PRO A 59 0.72 -9.06 20.99
N ASN A 60 0.66 -7.78 21.36
CA ASN A 60 -0.11 -6.79 20.63
C ASN A 60 0.76 -6.07 19.59
N ILE A 61 0.26 -6.02 18.37
CA ILE A 61 0.78 -5.16 17.31
C ILE A 61 0.52 -3.70 17.69
N ARG A 62 1.46 -2.81 17.41
CA ARG A 62 1.31 -1.37 17.61
C ARG A 62 1.44 -0.62 16.31
N PHE A 63 0.58 0.38 16.14
CA PHE A 63 0.57 1.28 15.00
C PHE A 63 0.96 2.68 15.47
N PHE A 64 1.81 3.34 14.69
CA PHE A 64 2.25 4.71 14.93
C PHE A 64 2.13 5.49 13.64
N ASP A 65 1.28 6.51 13.64
CA ASP A 65 1.17 7.42 12.51
C ASP A 65 2.36 8.38 12.51
N VAL A 66 3.14 8.30 11.44
CA VAL A 66 4.31 9.18 11.21
C VAL A 66 3.88 10.43 10.46
N LEU A 67 3.00 10.25 9.48
CA LEU A 67 2.44 11.33 8.67
C LEU A 67 1.01 10.98 8.28
N ASP A 68 0.09 11.90 8.53
CA ASP A 68 -1.28 11.86 8.02
C ASP A 68 -1.50 13.13 7.18
N HIS A 69 -1.70 12.93 5.87
CA HIS A 69 -1.91 14.00 4.90
C HIS A 69 -3.00 13.59 3.91
N ALA A 70 -3.74 14.56 3.38
CA ALA A 70 -4.87 14.32 2.48
C ALA A 70 -4.53 13.47 1.23
N SER A 71 -3.26 13.40 0.84
CA SER A 71 -2.81 12.64 -0.35
C SER A 71 -2.13 11.32 -0.03
N LEU A 72 -1.59 11.16 1.19
CA LEU A 72 -0.89 9.94 1.60
C LEU A 72 -0.82 9.84 3.11
N SER A 73 -0.70 8.63 3.63
CA SER A 73 -0.35 8.38 5.02
C SER A 73 0.91 7.53 5.12
N VAL A 74 1.65 7.72 6.21
CA VAL A 74 2.85 6.95 6.54
C VAL A 74 2.72 6.45 7.97
N SER A 75 2.80 5.15 8.15
CA SER A 75 2.68 4.52 9.46
C SER A 75 3.86 3.57 9.73
N LEU A 76 4.28 3.48 10.98
CA LEU A 76 5.13 2.42 11.48
C LEU A 76 4.26 1.38 12.18
N ILE A 77 4.46 0.12 11.84
CA ILE A 77 3.77 -1.00 12.45
C ILE A 77 4.83 -1.89 13.13
N ILE A 78 4.66 -2.10 14.43
CA ILE A 78 5.57 -2.93 15.22
C ILE A 78 4.85 -4.23 15.53
N CYS A 79 5.36 -5.31 14.93
CA CYS A 79 4.79 -6.64 14.97
C CYS A 79 5.68 -7.56 15.83
N PRO A 80 5.29 -7.91 17.06
CA PRO A 80 5.97 -8.96 17.81
C PRO A 80 6.02 -10.28 17.05
N SER A 81 7.06 -11.08 17.27
CA SER A 81 7.21 -12.40 16.64
C SER A 81 5.94 -13.25 16.83
N GLY A 82 5.51 -13.91 15.76
CA GLY A 82 4.32 -14.77 15.73
C GLY A 82 2.98 -14.03 15.66
N THR A 83 2.97 -12.69 15.69
CA THR A 83 1.72 -11.93 15.55
C THR A 83 1.26 -11.87 14.10
N ARG A 84 -0.02 -11.56 13.92
CA ARG A 84 -0.65 -11.53 12.61
C ARG A 84 -1.62 -10.35 12.48
N ILE A 85 -1.54 -9.64 11.35
CA ILE A 85 -2.59 -8.76 10.85
C ILE A 85 -3.46 -9.62 9.94
N PRO A 86 -4.78 -9.80 10.24
CA PRO A 86 -5.68 -10.59 9.43
C PRO A 86 -5.77 -10.10 7.99
N LEU A 87 -6.38 -10.90 7.11
CA LEU A 87 -6.71 -10.47 5.75
C LEU A 87 -7.61 -9.24 5.80
N HIS A 88 -7.22 -8.21 5.08
CA HIS A 88 -7.93 -6.95 4.91
C HIS A 88 -7.63 -6.38 3.53
N ASP A 89 -8.37 -5.38 3.10
CA ASP A 89 -8.23 -4.75 1.79
C ASP A 89 -7.93 -3.26 1.89
N HIS A 90 -7.46 -2.71 0.77
CA HIS A 90 -7.14 -1.28 0.59
C HIS A 90 -7.83 -0.76 -0.67
N PRO A 91 -9.17 -0.52 -0.63
CA PRO A 91 -9.94 -0.17 -1.82
C PRO A 91 -9.42 1.07 -2.53
N GLY A 92 -9.01 0.92 -3.80
CA GLY A 92 -8.50 2.02 -4.61
C GLY A 92 -7.11 2.54 -4.24
N MET A 93 -6.42 1.89 -3.29
CA MET A 93 -5.16 2.38 -2.74
C MET A 93 -3.96 1.63 -3.33
N HIS A 94 -2.83 2.35 -3.45
CA HIS A 94 -1.50 1.76 -3.50
C HIS A 94 -0.93 1.71 -2.09
N VAL A 95 -0.38 0.58 -1.70
CA VAL A 95 0.29 0.40 -0.41
C VAL A 95 1.72 -0.07 -0.65
N PHE A 96 2.65 0.63 -0.05
CA PHE A 96 4.08 0.30 -0.11
C PHE A 96 4.53 -0.16 1.26
N THR A 97 4.76 -1.44 1.38
CA THR A 97 5.19 -2.08 2.63
C THR A 97 6.69 -2.33 2.59
N LYS A 98 7.44 -1.70 3.47
CA LYS A 98 8.88 -1.90 3.62
C LYS A 98 9.21 -2.47 5.00
N VAL A 99 10.01 -3.53 5.04
CA VAL A 99 10.51 -4.09 6.29
C VAL A 99 11.76 -3.32 6.71
N LEU A 100 11.70 -2.64 7.85
CA LEU A 100 12.85 -1.96 8.44
C LEU A 100 13.67 -2.89 9.33
N VAL A 101 12.99 -3.80 10.05
CA VAL A 101 13.60 -4.79 10.96
C VAL A 101 12.83 -6.10 10.88
N GLY A 102 13.49 -7.22 11.01
CA GLY A 102 12.88 -8.54 11.12
C GLY A 102 12.47 -9.15 9.79
N GLN A 103 11.41 -9.97 9.81
CA GLN A 103 10.91 -10.72 8.67
C GLN A 103 9.40 -10.87 8.74
N LEU A 104 8.75 -10.77 7.59
CA LEU A 104 7.32 -10.94 7.40
C LEU A 104 7.01 -11.94 6.31
N ASP A 105 5.90 -12.67 6.48
CA ASP A 105 5.20 -13.33 5.37
C ASP A 105 3.92 -12.57 5.07
N ILE A 106 3.77 -12.14 3.83
CA ILE A 106 2.59 -11.42 3.35
C ILE A 106 1.82 -12.35 2.43
N GLN A 107 0.63 -12.74 2.86
CA GLN A 107 -0.33 -13.44 2.01
C GLN A 107 -1.09 -12.40 1.18
N MET A 108 -1.04 -12.52 -0.14
CA MET A 108 -1.65 -11.58 -1.08
C MET A 108 -2.67 -12.28 -1.96
N LEU A 109 -3.80 -11.61 -2.21
CA LEU A 109 -4.86 -12.06 -3.10
C LEU A 109 -5.21 -10.92 -4.06
N ASP A 110 -5.29 -11.23 -5.35
CA ASP A 110 -5.72 -10.28 -6.36
C ASP A 110 -7.24 -10.26 -6.46
N VAL A 111 -7.84 -9.07 -6.55
CA VAL A 111 -9.29 -8.91 -6.72
C VAL A 111 -9.69 -9.29 -8.15
N ASP A 112 -10.79 -10.04 -8.30
CA ASP A 112 -11.37 -10.31 -9.62
C ASP A 112 -12.26 -9.14 -10.07
N LEU A 113 -11.69 -8.23 -10.85
CA LEU A 113 -12.39 -7.05 -11.38
C LEU A 113 -13.55 -7.35 -12.37
N ARG A 114 -13.80 -8.63 -12.68
CA ARG A 114 -14.96 -8.99 -13.52
C ARG A 114 -16.30 -8.81 -12.80
N LEU A 115 -16.27 -8.58 -11.51
CA LEU A 115 -17.42 -8.15 -10.73
C LEU A 115 -17.51 -6.62 -10.78
N PRO A 116 -18.67 -6.02 -11.08
CA PRO A 116 -18.81 -4.57 -11.13
C PRO A 116 -18.48 -3.96 -9.77
N CYS A 117 -17.46 -3.10 -9.75
CA CYS A 117 -17.00 -2.39 -8.55
C CYS A 117 -17.98 -1.28 -8.08
N ALA A 118 -19.14 -1.12 -8.75
CA ALA A 118 -20.12 -0.14 -8.38
C ALA A 118 -21.01 -0.69 -7.26
N ALA A 119 -20.84 -0.13 -6.06
CA ALA A 119 -21.72 -0.31 -4.90
C ALA A 119 -22.01 -1.78 -4.52
N VAL A 120 -20.96 -2.57 -4.33
CA VAL A 120 -21.10 -3.90 -3.74
C VAL A 120 -21.33 -3.69 -2.24
N PRO A 121 -22.46 -4.17 -1.64
CA PRO A 121 -22.62 -4.12 -0.19
C PRO A 121 -21.43 -4.79 0.50
N VAL A 122 -21.00 -4.28 1.66
CA VAL A 122 -19.84 -4.75 2.44
C VAL A 122 -19.85 -6.27 2.69
N GLU A 123 -21.01 -6.90 2.64
CA GLU A 123 -21.21 -8.34 2.85
C GLU A 123 -21.16 -9.19 1.57
N THR A 124 -20.91 -8.58 0.40
CA THR A 124 -20.89 -9.35 -0.85
C THR A 124 -19.57 -10.08 -0.99
N PRO A 125 -19.54 -11.42 -1.21
CA PRO A 125 -18.30 -12.14 -1.45
C PRO A 125 -17.57 -11.60 -2.67
N VAL A 126 -16.31 -11.19 -2.49
CA VAL A 126 -15.44 -10.73 -3.57
C VAL A 126 -14.71 -11.95 -4.15
N GLY A 127 -14.78 -12.10 -5.47
CA GLY A 127 -13.97 -13.09 -6.17
C GLY A 127 -12.49 -12.72 -6.10
N VAL A 128 -11.66 -13.67 -5.70
CA VAL A 128 -10.21 -13.48 -5.65
C VAL A 128 -9.51 -14.41 -6.64
N ARG A 129 -8.38 -13.96 -7.16
CA ARG A 129 -7.48 -14.70 -8.04
C ARG A 129 -6.07 -14.62 -7.48
N ASN A 130 -5.21 -15.55 -7.93
CA ASN A 130 -3.76 -15.49 -7.69
C ASN A 130 -3.40 -15.29 -6.21
N THR A 131 -3.67 -16.28 -5.37
CA THR A 131 -3.16 -16.28 -4.00
C THR A 131 -1.67 -16.58 -4.02
N ARG A 132 -0.86 -15.75 -3.36
CA ARG A 132 0.57 -15.95 -3.18
C ARG A 132 1.02 -15.53 -1.79
N ILE A 133 2.12 -16.08 -1.34
CA ILE A 133 2.80 -15.65 -0.11
C ILE A 133 4.18 -15.14 -0.53
N VAL A 134 4.53 -13.96 -0.03
CA VAL A 134 5.84 -13.32 -0.24
C VAL A 134 6.48 -13.14 1.12
N THR A 135 7.70 -13.65 1.28
CA THR A 135 8.51 -13.39 2.47
C THR A 135 9.38 -12.16 2.23
N LEU A 136 9.28 -11.17 3.11
CA LEU A 136 10.12 -9.97 3.09
C LEU A 136 11.00 -9.93 4.34
N LYS A 137 12.26 -9.56 4.14
CA LYS A 137 13.26 -9.34 5.19
C LYS A 137 13.64 -7.87 5.29
N ALA A 138 14.33 -7.51 6.36
CA ALA A 138 14.85 -6.15 6.56
C ALA A 138 15.52 -5.60 5.31
N GLY A 139 15.12 -4.40 4.89
CA GLY A 139 15.53 -3.73 3.66
C GLY A 139 14.69 -4.07 2.44
N GLU A 140 13.93 -5.14 2.45
CA GLU A 140 13.05 -5.52 1.34
C GLU A 140 11.70 -4.78 1.41
N PHE A 141 11.02 -4.76 0.27
CA PHE A 141 9.86 -3.92 0.05
C PHE A 141 8.94 -4.61 -0.96
N CYS A 142 7.62 -4.41 -0.80
CA CYS A 142 6.65 -4.78 -1.81
C CYS A 142 5.64 -3.64 -2.02
N GLU A 143 4.93 -3.73 -3.12
CA GLU A 143 3.83 -2.83 -3.48
C GLU A 143 2.57 -3.65 -3.69
N LEU A 144 1.48 -3.14 -3.15
CA LEU A 144 0.11 -3.55 -3.41
C LEU A 144 -0.53 -2.45 -4.26
N THR A 145 -1.32 -2.85 -5.24
CA THR A 145 -2.06 -1.90 -6.08
C THR A 145 -3.56 -2.12 -5.89
N PRO A 146 -4.43 -1.23 -6.39
CA PRO A 146 -5.88 -1.43 -6.28
C PRO A 146 -6.39 -2.78 -6.80
N VAL A 147 -5.59 -3.49 -7.61
CA VAL A 147 -6.01 -4.74 -8.27
C VAL A 147 -5.08 -5.91 -8.02
N VAL A 148 -3.82 -5.67 -7.66
CA VAL A 148 -2.81 -6.72 -7.44
C VAL A 148 -2.41 -6.74 -5.98
N GLY A 149 -2.65 -7.86 -5.31
CA GLY A 149 -2.34 -8.06 -3.90
C GLY A 149 -3.16 -7.20 -2.95
N ASN A 150 -4.22 -6.56 -3.42
CA ASN A 150 -5.01 -5.59 -2.66
C ASN A 150 -5.57 -6.16 -1.35
N ILE A 151 -6.04 -7.41 -1.38
CA ILE A 151 -6.43 -8.12 -0.17
C ILE A 151 -5.20 -8.84 0.35
N HIS A 152 -4.78 -8.52 1.57
CA HIS A 152 -3.60 -9.15 2.13
C HIS A 152 -3.67 -9.33 3.64
N GLY A 153 -2.86 -10.26 4.14
CA GLY A 153 -2.62 -10.45 5.56
C GLY A 153 -1.13 -10.57 5.81
N VAL A 154 -0.70 -10.10 6.96
CA VAL A 154 0.73 -10.05 7.34
C VAL A 154 0.95 -10.94 8.54
N THR A 155 2.01 -11.75 8.51
CA THR A 155 2.46 -12.56 9.64
C THR A 155 3.91 -12.22 9.94
N CYS A 156 4.22 -11.88 11.19
CA CYS A 156 5.60 -11.76 11.65
C CYS A 156 6.18 -13.17 11.80
N SER A 157 6.81 -13.65 10.72
CA SER A 157 7.30 -15.04 10.61
C SER A 157 8.71 -15.23 11.16
N GLY A 158 9.42 -14.14 11.43
CA GLY A 158 10.74 -14.18 12.05
C GLY A 158 10.71 -14.53 13.56
N SER A 159 11.87 -14.87 14.11
CA SER A 159 12.05 -15.10 15.57
C SER A 159 12.06 -13.80 16.38
N GLU A 160 12.16 -12.66 15.72
CA GLU A 160 12.28 -11.33 16.33
C GLU A 160 11.09 -10.45 15.96
N THR A 161 10.90 -9.38 16.73
CA THR A 161 9.94 -8.33 16.37
C THR A 161 10.27 -7.74 15.01
N ALA A 162 9.26 -7.60 14.14
CA ALA A 162 9.40 -6.88 12.91
C ALA A 162 8.91 -5.43 13.05
N ILE A 163 9.57 -4.51 12.33
CA ILE A 163 9.13 -3.12 12.17
C ILE A 163 8.91 -2.87 10.69
N ILE A 164 7.71 -2.42 10.37
CA ILE A 164 7.24 -2.17 9.01
C ILE A 164 7.02 -0.67 8.85
N LEU A 165 7.41 -0.15 7.70
CA LEU A 165 7.00 1.14 7.20
C LEU A 165 5.95 0.91 6.11
N ASP A 166 4.73 1.36 6.37
CA ASP A 166 3.65 1.37 5.38
C ASP A 166 3.39 2.79 4.89
N VAL A 167 3.34 2.94 3.57
CA VAL A 167 2.96 4.18 2.89
C VAL A 167 1.74 3.91 2.03
N MET A 168 0.63 4.57 2.31
CA MET A 168 -0.65 4.38 1.66
C MET A 168 -1.03 5.59 0.80
N LEU A 169 -1.49 5.35 -0.43
CA LEU A 169 -1.75 6.37 -1.43
C LEU A 169 -3.02 6.03 -2.24
N PRO A 170 -4.14 6.75 -2.11
CA PRO A 170 -4.44 7.74 -1.07
C PRO A 170 -4.49 7.11 0.33
N PRO A 171 -4.60 7.91 1.39
CA PRO A 171 -4.85 7.40 2.73
C PRO A 171 -6.28 6.87 2.85
N TYR A 172 -6.59 6.16 3.93
CA TYR A 172 -7.98 5.87 4.27
C TYR A 172 -8.77 7.18 4.42
N PRO A 173 -10.05 7.20 4.01
CA PRO A 173 -10.91 8.35 4.30
C PRO A 173 -10.93 8.64 5.80
N SER A 174 -10.80 9.92 6.17
CA SER A 174 -10.81 10.36 7.57
C SER A 174 -12.19 10.31 8.24
N ASP A 175 -13.22 9.99 7.48
CA ASP A 175 -14.58 9.87 8.01
C ASP A 175 -14.80 8.43 8.49
N ASP A 176 -15.29 8.31 9.74
CA ASP A 176 -15.73 7.07 10.39
C ASP A 176 -16.94 6.41 9.68
N SER A 177 -17.05 6.56 8.37
CA SER A 177 -18.10 6.02 7.52
C SER A 177 -17.64 4.73 6.83
N CYS A 178 -17.17 3.75 7.63
CA CYS A 178 -17.12 2.34 7.26
C CYS A 178 -18.04 1.54 8.16
#